data_428dc5870fd3f7810d5fb2d75f29b559
#
_entry.id   428dc5870fd3f7810d5fb2d75f29b559
#
_cell.length_a   1.000
_cell.length_b   1.000
_cell.length_c   1.000
_cell.angle_alpha   90.00
_cell.angle_beta   90.00
_cell.angle_gamma   90.00
#
_symmetry.space_group_name_H-M   'P 1'
#
loop_
_entity.id
_entity.type
_entity.pdbx_description
1 polymer ?
#
loop_
_entity_poly.entity_id
_entity_poly.type
_entity_poly.pdbx_seq_one_letter_code
_entity_poly.pdbx_strand_id
1 'polypeptide(L)'
;MALTGTFDRTIDDKLRLAIPKALKDGFGVLGTDELYLAPGNEGCLSIYSTEGFDRFAGRLANVSPGRANVRTFLRLFYARAERVVLDKQSRIRIPDRLIAHAGLQHDVVVIGVNDHAEIWDKGTWDTFLTENSTQYDDLTTEALDSFLLEPPMDG
;
A
#
# COMPACT_ATOMS: atom_id res chain seq x y z
N MET A 1 8.99 4.57 11.61
CA MET A 1 8.98 5.91 11.00
C MET A 1 7.85 5.98 9.98
N ALA A 2 7.11 7.06 9.97
CA ALA A 2 5.99 7.22 9.05
C ALA A 2 6.49 7.33 7.60
N LEU A 3 5.87 6.59 6.68
CA LEU A 3 6.14 6.70 5.25
C LEU A 3 5.32 7.85 4.68
N THR A 4 5.97 8.73 3.96
CA THR A 4 5.36 9.93 3.35
C THR A 4 5.92 10.16 1.95
N GLY A 5 5.28 11.05 1.21
CA GLY A 5 5.79 11.55 -0.05
C GLY A 5 5.15 10.91 -1.27
N THR A 6 5.42 11.52 -2.41
CA THR A 6 4.91 11.12 -3.72
C THR A 6 6.08 11.01 -4.69
N PHE A 7 6.19 9.89 -5.38
CA PHE A 7 7.33 9.59 -6.23
C PHE A 7 6.86 9.08 -7.59
N ASP A 8 7.18 9.80 -8.65
CA ASP A 8 6.93 9.33 -10.01
C ASP A 8 7.99 8.29 -10.39
N ARG A 9 7.53 7.16 -10.92
CA ARG A 9 8.39 6.04 -11.32
C ARG A 9 7.85 5.42 -12.60
N THR A 10 8.65 4.55 -13.21
CA THR A 10 8.25 3.77 -14.38
C THR A 10 8.47 2.28 -14.10
N ILE A 11 7.63 1.46 -14.71
CA ILE A 11 7.78 0.00 -14.69
C ILE A 11 8.49 -0.41 -15.98
N ASP A 12 9.56 -1.19 -15.88
CA ASP A 12 10.30 -1.62 -17.06
C ASP A 12 9.64 -2.82 -17.75
N ASP A 13 10.23 -3.26 -18.87
CA ASP A 13 9.68 -4.35 -19.70
C ASP A 13 9.63 -5.70 -18.96
N LYS A 14 10.39 -5.85 -17.88
CA LYS A 14 10.39 -7.04 -17.03
C LYS A 14 9.54 -6.87 -15.79
N LEU A 15 8.66 -5.89 -15.78
CA LEU A 15 7.75 -5.56 -14.67
C LEU A 15 8.48 -5.18 -13.38
N ARG A 16 9.65 -4.58 -13.49
CA ARG A 16 10.44 -4.15 -12.33
C ARG A 16 10.19 -2.68 -12.04
N LEU A 17 10.09 -2.37 -10.75
CA LEU A 17 9.86 -1.03 -10.22
C LEU A 17 10.96 -0.71 -9.22
N ALA A 18 11.63 0.43 -9.40
CA ALA A 18 12.58 0.92 -8.41
C ALA A 18 11.83 1.50 -7.20
N ILE A 19 12.19 1.03 -6.01
CA ILE A 19 11.60 1.54 -4.78
C ILE A 19 12.34 2.82 -4.38
N PRO A 20 11.63 3.94 -4.15
CA PRO A 20 12.26 5.18 -3.72
C PRO A 20 13.08 4.97 -2.44
N LYS A 21 14.28 5.53 -2.41
CA LYS A 21 15.19 5.37 -1.27
C LYS A 21 14.55 5.80 0.05
N ALA A 22 13.82 6.91 0.04
CA ALA A 22 13.14 7.42 1.24
C ALA A 22 12.16 6.41 1.81
N LEU A 23 11.42 5.70 0.96
CA LEU A 23 10.49 4.65 1.39
C LEU A 23 11.25 3.40 1.83
N LYS A 24 12.30 3.01 1.11
CA LYS A 24 13.13 1.88 1.49
C LYS A 24 13.72 2.07 2.88
N ASP A 25 14.26 3.25 3.16
CA ASP A 25 14.80 3.59 4.47
C ASP A 25 13.70 3.56 5.54
N GLY A 26 12.52 4.08 5.21
CA GLY A 26 11.37 4.10 6.11
C GLY A 26 10.81 2.72 6.43
N PHE A 27 10.93 1.76 5.52
CA PHE A 27 10.57 0.36 5.78
C PHE A 27 11.52 -0.32 6.76
N GLY A 28 12.71 0.23 6.99
CA GLY A 28 13.69 -0.37 7.86
C GLY A 28 14.28 -1.66 7.30
N VAL A 29 14.43 -1.75 5.99
CA VAL A 29 14.97 -2.95 5.33
C VAL A 29 16.49 -3.00 5.57
N LEU A 30 16.87 -3.49 6.73
CA LEU A 30 18.27 -3.74 7.08
C LEU A 30 18.44 -5.25 7.19
N GLY A 31 19.14 -5.84 6.21
CA GLY A 31 19.56 -7.26 6.26
C GLY A 31 18.65 -8.25 5.57
N THR A 32 17.35 -7.95 5.36
CA THR A 32 16.48 -8.74 4.49
C THR A 32 15.84 -7.78 3.50
N ASP A 33 16.15 -7.91 2.23
CA ASP A 33 15.61 -7.05 1.20
C ASP A 33 14.20 -7.51 0.77
N GLU A 34 13.36 -7.88 1.73
CA GLU A 34 12.03 -8.42 1.48
C GLU A 34 10.93 -7.41 1.77
N LEU A 35 9.96 -7.35 0.86
CA LEU A 35 8.74 -6.57 1.02
C LEU A 35 7.55 -7.45 0.66
N TYR A 36 6.35 -7.04 1.07
CA TYR A 36 5.10 -7.66 0.64
C TYR A 36 4.33 -6.70 -0.24
N LEU A 37 3.83 -7.22 -1.36
CA LEU A 37 2.86 -6.54 -2.20
C LEU A 37 1.50 -7.18 -1.97
N ALA A 38 0.46 -6.36 -1.89
CA ALA A 38 -0.90 -6.83 -1.69
C ALA A 38 -1.87 -5.93 -2.46
N PRO A 39 -3.07 -6.45 -2.79
CA PRO A 39 -4.11 -5.61 -3.38
C PRO A 39 -4.51 -4.52 -2.38
N GLY A 40 -4.50 -3.27 -2.83
CA GLY A 40 -5.02 -2.16 -2.05
C GLY A 40 -6.46 -1.84 -2.45
N ASN A 41 -7.05 -0.88 -1.76
CA ASN A 41 -8.37 -0.37 -2.10
C ASN A 41 -8.28 0.66 -3.22
N GLU A 42 -9.39 0.87 -3.91
CA GLU A 42 -9.52 1.89 -4.96
C GLU A 42 -8.58 1.64 -6.16
N GLY A 43 -8.25 0.37 -6.37
CA GLY A 43 -7.48 -0.05 -7.53
C GLY A 43 -5.99 0.22 -7.44
N CYS A 44 -5.42 0.30 -6.25
CA CYS A 44 -3.98 0.42 -6.07
C CYS A 44 -3.36 -0.88 -5.52
N LEU A 45 -2.03 -0.91 -5.41
CA LEU A 45 -1.31 -1.93 -4.67
C LEU A 45 -0.77 -1.34 -3.38
N SER A 46 -0.71 -2.15 -2.34
CA SER A 46 -0.04 -1.79 -1.10
C SER A 46 1.32 -2.47 -0.99
N ILE A 47 2.30 -1.74 -0.46
CA ILE A 47 3.63 -2.27 -0.17
C ILE A 47 3.85 -2.20 1.33
N TYR A 48 4.20 -3.33 1.92
CA TYR A 48 4.50 -3.43 3.35
C TYR A 48 5.93 -3.94 3.56
N SER A 49 6.56 -3.49 4.65
CA SER A 49 7.69 -4.22 5.19
C SER A 49 7.19 -5.57 5.72
N THR A 50 8.10 -6.51 5.97
CA THR A 50 7.74 -7.79 6.58
C THR A 50 7.01 -7.58 7.91
N GLU A 51 7.54 -6.71 8.76
CA GLU A 51 6.93 -6.39 10.05
C GLU A 51 5.56 -5.71 9.90
N GLY A 52 5.45 -4.78 8.96
CA GLY A 52 4.19 -4.09 8.68
C GLY A 52 3.11 -5.03 8.18
N PHE A 53 3.48 -5.98 7.33
CA PHE A 53 2.55 -6.99 6.85
C PHE A 53 2.09 -7.91 7.97
N ASP A 54 3.02 -8.33 8.84
CA ASP A 54 2.69 -9.17 10.00
C ASP A 54 1.72 -8.46 10.95
N ARG A 55 1.92 -7.16 11.19
CA ARG A 55 0.99 -6.37 12.02
C ARG A 55 -0.40 -6.29 11.38
N PHE A 56 -0.46 -6.06 10.06
CA PHE A 56 -1.73 -6.02 9.35
C PHE A 56 -2.43 -7.37 9.38
N ALA A 57 -1.70 -8.46 9.13
CA ALA A 57 -2.22 -9.82 9.23
C ALA A 57 -2.74 -10.12 10.64
N GLY A 58 -2.05 -9.64 11.68
CA GLY A 58 -2.51 -9.78 13.06
C GLY A 58 -3.84 -9.08 13.30
N ARG A 59 -4.05 -7.91 12.74
CA ARG A 59 -5.35 -7.22 12.82
C ARG A 59 -6.44 -7.97 12.07
N LEU A 60 -6.13 -8.50 10.88
CA LEU A 60 -7.08 -9.28 10.10
C LEU A 60 -7.49 -10.58 10.81
N ALA A 61 -6.59 -11.18 11.59
CA ALA A 61 -6.89 -12.37 12.36
C ALA A 61 -7.99 -12.15 13.41
N ASN A 62 -8.23 -10.90 13.82
CA ASN A 62 -9.27 -10.55 14.77
C ASN A 62 -10.63 -10.26 14.13
N VAL A 63 -10.69 -10.23 12.79
CA VAL A 63 -11.95 -10.03 12.07
C VAL A 63 -12.71 -11.33 12.00
N SER A 64 -13.99 -11.30 12.36
CA SER A 64 -14.82 -12.53 12.43
C SER A 64 -14.94 -13.19 11.03
N PRO A 65 -14.52 -14.46 10.88
CA PRO A 65 -14.66 -15.17 9.61
C PRO A 65 -16.07 -15.69 9.36
N GLY A 66 -17.02 -15.40 10.27
CA GLY A 66 -18.40 -15.88 10.15
C GLY A 66 -19.19 -15.26 9.01
N ARG A 67 -18.79 -14.09 8.53
CA ARG A 67 -19.45 -13.42 7.40
C ARG A 67 -18.85 -13.85 6.07
N ALA A 68 -19.71 -14.13 5.09
CA ALA A 68 -19.26 -14.56 3.77
C ALA A 68 -18.40 -13.50 3.07
N ASN A 69 -18.74 -12.22 3.20
CA ASN A 69 -17.96 -11.12 2.61
C ASN A 69 -16.56 -11.01 3.24
N VAL A 70 -16.42 -11.29 4.52
CA VAL A 70 -15.10 -11.31 5.19
C VAL A 70 -14.25 -12.45 4.64
N ARG A 71 -14.82 -13.66 4.54
CA ARG A 71 -14.10 -14.80 3.97
C ARG A 71 -13.67 -14.55 2.54
N THR A 72 -14.54 -13.95 1.73
CA THR A 72 -14.23 -13.62 0.34
C THR A 72 -13.09 -12.62 0.28
N PHE A 73 -13.14 -11.57 1.09
CA PHE A 73 -12.06 -10.58 1.17
C PHE A 73 -10.72 -11.24 1.55
N LEU A 74 -10.70 -12.06 2.59
CA LEU A 74 -9.47 -12.71 3.05
C LEU A 74 -8.88 -13.62 1.95
N ARG A 75 -9.73 -14.34 1.22
CA ARG A 75 -9.26 -15.18 0.12
C ARG A 75 -8.64 -14.35 -0.99
N LEU A 76 -9.30 -13.28 -1.41
CA LEU A 76 -8.80 -12.41 -2.47
C LEU A 76 -7.51 -11.70 -2.06
N PHE A 77 -7.46 -11.22 -0.83
CA PHE A 77 -6.30 -10.51 -0.31
C PHE A 77 -5.07 -11.42 -0.22
N TYR A 78 -5.20 -12.52 0.52
CA TYR A 78 -4.06 -13.41 0.76
C TYR A 78 -3.64 -14.19 -0.48
N ALA A 79 -4.57 -14.56 -1.34
CA ALA A 79 -4.24 -15.25 -2.58
C ALA A 79 -3.44 -14.39 -3.54
N ARG A 80 -3.61 -13.07 -3.48
CA ARG A 80 -2.92 -12.11 -4.35
C ARG A 80 -1.70 -11.46 -3.70
N ALA A 81 -1.61 -11.49 -2.36
CA ALA A 81 -0.44 -10.97 -1.67
C ALA A 81 0.78 -11.82 -1.99
N GLU A 82 1.93 -11.16 -2.15
CA GLU A 82 3.15 -11.86 -2.51
C GLU A 82 4.36 -11.21 -1.87
N ARG A 83 5.24 -12.04 -1.35
CA ARG A 83 6.54 -11.61 -0.87
C ARG A 83 7.45 -11.40 -2.07
N VAL A 84 8.10 -10.25 -2.12
CA VAL A 84 9.04 -9.89 -3.19
C VAL A 84 10.37 -9.51 -2.58
N VAL A 85 11.45 -9.72 -3.34
CA VAL A 85 12.81 -9.43 -2.91
C VAL A 85 13.36 -8.29 -3.74
N LEU A 86 13.95 -7.29 -3.07
CA LEU A 86 14.66 -6.21 -3.75
C LEU A 86 15.92 -6.75 -4.42
N ASP A 87 16.15 -6.37 -5.66
CA ASP A 87 17.39 -6.68 -6.34
C ASP A 87 18.51 -5.71 -5.91
N LYS A 88 19.70 -5.86 -6.47
CA LYS A 88 20.87 -5.04 -6.14
C LYS A 88 20.67 -3.56 -6.47
N GLN A 89 19.70 -3.24 -7.31
CA GLN A 89 19.37 -1.88 -7.71
C GLN A 89 18.11 -1.37 -7.01
N SER A 90 17.69 -2.04 -5.93
CA SER A 90 16.52 -1.70 -5.14
C SER A 90 15.21 -1.72 -5.95
N ARG A 91 15.10 -2.66 -6.88
CA ARG A 91 13.89 -2.88 -7.68
C ARG A 91 13.18 -4.13 -7.23
N ILE A 92 11.85 -4.09 -7.32
CA ILE A 92 11.01 -5.28 -7.13
C ILE A 92 10.39 -5.65 -8.47
N ARG A 93 10.09 -6.92 -8.66
CA ARG A 93 9.28 -7.39 -9.79
C ARG A 93 7.84 -7.52 -9.32
N ILE A 94 6.92 -6.85 -10.03
CA ILE A 94 5.50 -6.89 -9.69
C ILE A 94 4.86 -8.08 -10.42
N PRO A 95 4.19 -9.01 -9.71
CA PRO A 95 3.52 -10.13 -10.36
C PRO A 95 2.42 -9.68 -11.32
N ASP A 96 2.23 -10.44 -12.39
CA ASP A 96 1.24 -10.11 -13.44
C ASP A 96 -0.17 -9.89 -12.88
N ARG A 97 -0.59 -10.72 -11.92
CA ARG A 97 -1.93 -10.59 -11.34
C ARG A 97 -2.12 -9.29 -10.56
N LEU A 98 -1.05 -8.75 -9.98
CA LEU A 98 -1.09 -7.47 -9.29
C LEU A 98 -1.03 -6.29 -10.26
N ILE A 99 -0.25 -6.41 -11.33
CA ILE A 99 -0.29 -5.46 -12.46
C ILE A 99 -1.73 -5.33 -12.97
N ALA A 100 -2.40 -6.45 -13.20
CA ALA A 100 -3.78 -6.46 -13.67
C ALA A 100 -4.76 -5.87 -12.66
N HIS A 101 -4.61 -6.19 -11.38
CA HIS A 101 -5.48 -5.66 -10.32
C HIS A 101 -5.47 -4.13 -10.29
N ALA A 102 -4.29 -3.52 -10.38
CA ALA A 102 -4.14 -2.07 -10.29
C ALA A 102 -4.14 -1.37 -11.66
N GLY A 103 -4.28 -2.13 -12.75
CA GLY A 103 -4.26 -1.57 -14.10
C GLY A 103 -2.98 -0.80 -14.40
N LEU A 104 -1.85 -1.27 -13.85
CA LEU A 104 -0.58 -0.55 -13.99
C LEU A 104 -0.07 -0.62 -15.42
N GLN A 105 0.30 0.54 -15.93
CA GLN A 105 0.95 0.67 -17.22
C GLN A 105 2.41 1.07 -17.01
N HIS A 106 2.96 1.87 -17.91
CA HIS A 106 4.37 2.25 -17.81
C HIS A 106 4.64 3.25 -16.68
N ASP A 107 3.83 4.30 -16.61
CA ASP A 107 4.01 5.39 -15.64
C ASP A 107 3.18 5.12 -14.39
N VAL A 108 3.83 5.15 -13.23
CA VAL A 108 3.19 4.88 -11.95
C VAL A 108 3.59 5.95 -10.93
N VAL A 109 2.82 6.02 -9.85
CA VAL A 109 3.11 6.86 -8.70
C VAL A 109 3.21 5.96 -7.47
N VAL A 110 4.27 6.16 -6.69
CA VAL A 110 4.44 5.49 -5.41
C VAL A 110 4.27 6.53 -4.32
N ILE A 111 3.37 6.26 -3.38
CA ILE A 111 3.10 7.19 -2.28
C ILE A 111 3.34 6.50 -0.94
N GLY A 112 3.76 7.28 0.06
CA GLY A 112 3.84 6.82 1.43
C GLY A 112 2.56 7.14 2.19
N VAL A 113 2.02 6.16 2.92
CA VAL A 113 0.76 6.31 3.66
C VAL A 113 0.96 5.77 5.09
N ASN A 114 1.85 6.39 5.84
CA ASN A 114 2.17 6.10 7.24
C ASN A 114 2.81 4.72 7.44
N ASP A 115 2.04 3.65 7.52
CA ASP A 115 2.51 2.30 7.84
C ASP A 115 2.72 1.41 6.62
N HIS A 116 2.44 1.94 5.43
CA HIS A 116 2.64 1.24 4.16
C HIS A 116 2.87 2.25 3.05
N ALA A 117 3.20 1.76 1.88
CA ALA A 117 3.24 2.56 0.66
C ALA A 117 2.23 2.00 -0.33
N GLU A 118 1.89 2.79 -1.35
CA GLU A 118 0.95 2.38 -2.38
C GLU A 118 1.53 2.65 -3.76
N ILE A 119 1.19 1.78 -4.70
CA ILE A 119 1.54 1.95 -6.12
C ILE A 119 0.24 2.17 -6.89
N TRP A 120 0.18 3.29 -7.60
CA TRP A 120 -0.97 3.67 -8.40
C TRP A 120 -0.54 3.81 -9.86
N ASP A 121 -1.39 3.42 -10.78
CA ASP A 121 -1.23 3.86 -12.16
C ASP A 121 -1.33 5.39 -12.21
N LYS A 122 -0.46 6.03 -12.99
CA LYS A 122 -0.37 7.49 -13.04
C LYS A 122 -1.70 8.15 -13.38
N GLY A 123 -2.40 7.62 -14.38
CA GLY A 123 -3.72 8.15 -14.78
C GLY A 123 -4.76 8.03 -13.68
N THR A 124 -4.80 6.89 -13.02
CA THR A 124 -5.73 6.66 -11.90
C THR A 124 -5.42 7.59 -10.73
N TRP A 125 -4.14 7.79 -10.42
CA TRP A 125 -3.73 8.72 -9.36
C TRP A 125 -4.12 10.16 -9.68
N ASP A 126 -3.91 10.60 -10.91
CA ASP A 126 -4.27 11.95 -11.33
C ASP A 126 -5.78 12.19 -11.21
N THR A 127 -6.59 11.20 -11.58
CA THR A 127 -8.05 11.25 -11.42
C THR A 127 -8.43 11.34 -9.94
N PHE A 128 -7.80 10.51 -9.10
CA PHE A 128 -8.03 10.53 -7.66
C PHE A 128 -7.74 11.91 -7.06
N LEU A 129 -6.62 12.52 -7.44
CA LEU A 129 -6.27 13.85 -6.97
C LEU A 129 -7.29 14.90 -7.40
N THR A 130 -7.70 14.87 -8.65
CA THR A 130 -8.67 15.82 -9.19
C THR A 130 -10.02 15.71 -8.45
N GLU A 131 -10.46 14.50 -8.17
CA GLU A 131 -11.75 14.26 -7.53
C GLU A 131 -11.75 14.57 -6.03
N ASN A 132 -10.61 14.48 -5.36
CA ASN A 132 -10.57 14.50 -3.90
C ASN A 132 -9.83 15.69 -3.28
N SER A 133 -8.90 16.33 -3.99
CA SER A 133 -8.07 17.40 -3.41
C SER A 133 -8.87 18.60 -2.92
N THR A 134 -9.97 18.95 -3.60
CA THR A 134 -10.84 20.06 -3.20
C THR A 134 -11.66 19.77 -1.95
N GLN A 135 -11.75 18.50 -1.55
CA GLN A 135 -12.50 18.06 -0.38
C GLN A 135 -11.61 17.79 0.83
N TYR A 136 -10.33 18.15 0.73
CA TYR A 136 -9.35 17.82 1.77
C TYR A 136 -9.76 18.30 3.17
N ASP A 137 -10.26 19.54 3.28
CA ASP A 137 -10.67 20.09 4.56
C ASP A 137 -11.85 19.33 5.16
N ASP A 138 -12.86 19.00 4.35
CA ASP A 138 -14.01 18.23 4.80
C ASP A 138 -13.62 16.81 5.21
N LEU A 139 -12.74 16.17 4.44
CA LEU A 139 -12.23 14.84 4.75
C LEU A 139 -11.42 14.84 6.05
N THR A 140 -10.64 15.90 6.28
CA THR A 140 -9.88 16.06 7.51
C THR A 140 -10.82 16.12 8.71
N THR A 141 -11.87 16.93 8.62
CA THR A 141 -12.86 17.08 9.69
C THR A 141 -13.53 15.75 10.00
N GLU A 142 -13.99 15.02 8.97
CA GLU A 142 -14.65 13.73 9.17
C GLU A 142 -13.70 12.71 9.81
N ALA A 143 -12.46 12.62 9.34
CA ALA A 143 -11.49 11.67 9.86
C ALA A 143 -11.10 11.98 11.31
N LEU A 144 -10.89 13.25 11.65
CA LEU A 144 -10.47 13.65 12.98
C LEU A 144 -11.60 13.72 13.98
N ASP A 145 -12.85 13.91 13.54
CA ASP A 145 -14.00 13.84 14.44
C ASP A 145 -14.07 12.48 15.15
N SER A 146 -13.87 11.40 14.40
CA SER A 146 -13.81 10.06 14.99
C SER A 146 -12.66 9.93 15.99
N PHE A 147 -11.52 10.52 15.68
CA PHE A 147 -10.34 10.52 16.55
C PHE A 147 -10.57 11.32 17.83
N LEU A 148 -11.22 12.50 17.72
CA LEU A 148 -11.47 13.38 18.85
C LEU A 148 -12.56 12.86 19.80
N LEU A 149 -13.44 12.00 19.30
CA LEU A 149 -14.52 11.42 20.08
C LEU A 149 -14.11 10.14 20.80
N GLU A 150 -12.98 9.54 20.45
CA GLU A 150 -12.45 8.39 21.17
C GLU A 150 -11.82 8.85 22.47
N PRO A 151 -12.14 8.20 23.62
CA PRO A 151 -11.47 8.56 24.87
C PRO A 151 -9.97 8.25 24.74
N PRO A 152 -9.10 9.09 25.34
CA PRO A 152 -7.68 8.83 25.31
C PRO A 152 -7.40 7.45 25.89
N MET A 153 -6.62 6.67 25.16
CA MET A 153 -6.17 5.38 25.66
C MET A 153 -5.21 5.65 26.81
N ASP A 154 -5.64 5.35 28.01
CA ASP A 154 -4.76 5.38 29.17
C ASP A 154 -3.68 4.31 28.95
N GLY A 155 -2.50 4.79 28.69
CA GLY A 155 -1.34 3.97 28.43
C GLY A 155 -0.85 3.24 29.69
#